data_a01bc756dc0ac584848f0fb495d62f97
#
_entry.id   a01bc756dc0ac584848f0fb495d62f97
#
_cell.length_a   1.000
_cell.length_b   1.000
_cell.length_c   1.000
_cell.angle_alpha   90.00
_cell.angle_beta   90.00
_cell.angle_gamma   90.00
#
_symmetry.space_group_name_H-M   'P 1'
#
loop_
_entity.id
_entity.type
_entity.pdbx_description
1 polymer ?
#
loop_
_entity_poly.entity_id
_entity_poly.type
_entity_poly.pdbx_seq_one_letter_code
_entity_poly.pdbx_strand_id
1 'polypeptide(L)'
;MAARDTQTFSARWDTDVLDRLKQRSEAAGTNKSRLAERYVDEGTRMDEHPGIVFRGGPTGRRAALAGGPDIWELMFTLKGGKARGEEAITATAELLNLTDSQVRTAVRYYGTFPDEIDRRIILNTLDADEAEAAWQREQAALG
;
A
#
# COMPACT_ATOMS: atom_id res chain seq x y z
N MET A 1 22.20 0.71 -2.63
CA MET A 1 21.02 -0.17 -2.80
C MET A 1 21.47 -1.59 -3.06
N ALA A 2 21.01 -2.52 -2.26
CA ALA A 2 21.23 -3.93 -2.56
C ALA A 2 20.49 -4.29 -3.86
N ALA A 3 21.16 -5.04 -4.75
CA ALA A 3 20.51 -5.59 -5.93
C ALA A 3 19.40 -6.55 -5.50
N ARG A 4 18.27 -6.54 -6.21
CA ARG A 4 17.21 -7.53 -5.98
C ARG A 4 17.76 -8.91 -6.36
N ASP A 5 17.57 -9.85 -5.45
CA ASP A 5 17.84 -11.25 -5.76
C ASP A 5 16.73 -11.78 -6.65
N THR A 6 17.08 -12.27 -7.85
CA THR A 6 16.12 -12.71 -8.84
C THR A 6 16.43 -14.11 -9.31
N GLN A 7 15.38 -14.88 -9.61
CA GLN A 7 15.45 -16.21 -10.16
C GLN A 7 14.56 -16.30 -11.39
N THR A 8 14.91 -17.16 -12.33
CA THR A 8 14.08 -17.41 -13.49
C THR A 8 13.01 -18.45 -13.16
N PHE A 9 11.77 -18.16 -13.52
CA PHE A 9 10.64 -19.07 -13.43
C PHE A 9 9.98 -19.18 -14.80
N SER A 10 9.84 -20.40 -15.31
CA SER A 10 9.21 -20.65 -16.60
C SER A 10 7.99 -21.54 -16.43
N ALA A 11 6.91 -21.19 -17.12
CA ALA A 11 5.66 -21.93 -17.08
C ALA A 11 4.97 -21.90 -18.44
N ARG A 12 4.13 -22.90 -18.68
CA ARG A 12 3.20 -22.87 -19.81
C ARG A 12 1.96 -22.11 -19.38
N TRP A 13 1.47 -21.26 -20.26
CA TRP A 13 0.32 -20.39 -20.02
C TRP A 13 -0.81 -20.78 -20.96
N ASP A 14 -2.03 -20.69 -20.47
CA ASP A 14 -3.19 -20.64 -21.33
C ASP A 14 -3.07 -19.46 -22.30
N THR A 15 -3.37 -19.68 -23.59
CA THR A 15 -3.20 -18.66 -24.62
C THR A 15 -4.02 -17.42 -24.33
N ASP A 16 -5.27 -17.58 -23.88
CA ASP A 16 -6.15 -16.45 -23.59
C ASP A 16 -5.62 -15.61 -22.41
N VAL A 17 -5.06 -16.28 -21.40
CA VAL A 17 -4.45 -15.60 -20.26
C VAL A 17 -3.24 -14.80 -20.70
N LEU A 18 -2.38 -15.39 -21.52
CA LEU A 18 -1.19 -14.72 -22.04
C LEU A 18 -1.54 -13.52 -22.92
N ASP A 19 -2.57 -13.63 -23.76
CA ASP A 19 -3.06 -12.54 -24.61
C ASP A 19 -3.58 -11.37 -23.76
N ARG A 20 -4.34 -11.66 -22.70
CA ARG A 20 -4.80 -10.63 -21.77
C ARG A 20 -3.64 -9.93 -21.04
N LEU A 21 -2.63 -10.70 -20.63
CA LEU A 21 -1.43 -10.14 -20.00
C LEU A 21 -0.71 -9.18 -20.96
N LYS A 22 -0.55 -9.58 -22.22
CA LYS A 22 0.07 -8.76 -23.26
C LYS A 22 -0.69 -7.44 -23.46
N GLN A 23 -2.01 -7.52 -23.63
CA GLN A 23 -2.86 -6.33 -23.80
C GLN A 23 -2.77 -5.38 -22.60
N ARG A 24 -2.82 -5.93 -21.38
CA ARG A 24 -2.71 -5.12 -20.16
C ARG A 24 -1.33 -4.49 -20.02
N SER A 25 -0.27 -5.18 -20.38
CA SER A 25 1.10 -4.64 -20.30
C SER A 25 1.29 -3.47 -21.28
N GLU A 26 0.76 -3.58 -22.48
CA GLU A 26 0.77 -2.50 -23.47
C GLU A 26 -0.01 -1.27 -22.99
N ALA A 27 -1.22 -1.48 -22.45
CA ALA A 27 -2.05 -0.40 -21.90
C ALA A 27 -1.40 0.30 -20.70
N ALA A 28 -0.64 -0.44 -19.89
CA ALA A 28 0.04 0.10 -18.71
C ALA A 28 1.44 0.66 -19.00
N GLY A 29 1.93 0.55 -20.24
CA GLY A 29 3.26 1.03 -20.62
C GLY A 29 4.40 0.25 -19.98
N THR A 30 4.20 -1.05 -19.72
CA THR A 30 5.20 -1.94 -19.12
C THR A 30 5.35 -3.20 -19.97
N ASN A 31 6.21 -4.13 -19.55
CA ASN A 31 6.37 -5.41 -20.23
C ASN A 31 5.64 -6.54 -19.50
N LYS A 32 5.44 -7.66 -20.20
CA LYS A 32 4.72 -8.83 -19.67
C LYS A 32 5.35 -9.38 -18.40
N SER A 33 6.68 -9.43 -18.34
CA SER A 33 7.39 -10.02 -17.19
C SER A 33 7.18 -9.21 -15.93
N ARG A 34 7.27 -7.89 -16.01
CA ARG A 34 7.04 -7.00 -14.87
C ARG A 34 5.59 -7.04 -14.41
N LEU A 35 4.66 -7.04 -15.36
CA LEU A 35 3.24 -7.08 -15.02
C LEU A 35 2.85 -8.43 -14.39
N ALA A 36 3.34 -9.53 -14.95
CA ALA A 36 3.11 -10.85 -14.36
C ALA A 36 3.67 -10.96 -12.94
N GLU A 37 4.90 -10.46 -12.71
CA GLU A 37 5.50 -10.42 -11.37
C GLU A 37 4.63 -9.63 -10.39
N ARG A 38 4.13 -8.46 -10.80
CA ARG A 38 3.23 -7.67 -9.96
C ARG A 38 1.94 -8.43 -9.63
N TYR A 39 1.30 -9.04 -10.62
CA TYR A 39 0.08 -9.80 -10.39
C TYR A 39 0.30 -10.99 -9.44
N VAL A 40 1.42 -11.68 -9.58
CA VAL A 40 1.75 -12.80 -8.69
C VAL A 40 2.06 -12.28 -7.28
N ASP A 41 2.85 -11.23 -7.14
CA ASP A 41 3.16 -10.63 -5.85
C ASP A 41 1.90 -10.16 -5.13
N GLU A 42 1.07 -9.35 -5.79
CA GLU A 42 -0.17 -8.85 -5.20
C GLU A 42 -1.18 -9.98 -4.96
N GLY A 43 -1.32 -10.92 -5.90
CA GLY A 43 -2.23 -12.05 -5.77
C GLY A 43 -1.89 -12.96 -4.60
N THR A 44 -0.62 -13.29 -4.43
CA THR A 44 -0.17 -14.13 -3.31
C THR A 44 -0.35 -13.42 -1.97
N ARG A 45 -0.09 -12.12 -1.91
CA ARG A 45 -0.34 -11.33 -0.70
C ARG A 45 -1.82 -11.25 -0.35
N MET A 46 -2.69 -11.10 -1.34
CA MET A 46 -4.14 -11.10 -1.12
C MET A 46 -4.66 -12.45 -0.64
N ASP A 47 -4.09 -13.55 -1.14
CA ASP A 47 -4.44 -14.90 -0.66
C ASP A 47 -4.02 -15.10 0.81
N GLU A 48 -2.83 -14.62 1.18
CA GLU A 48 -2.31 -14.73 2.55
C GLU A 48 -3.01 -13.76 3.52
N HIS A 49 -3.51 -12.63 3.00
CA HIS A 49 -4.15 -11.58 3.79
C HIS A 49 -5.55 -11.25 3.23
N PRO A 50 -6.55 -12.12 3.47
CA PRO A 50 -7.92 -11.84 3.03
C PRO A 50 -8.42 -10.50 3.57
N GLY A 51 -9.01 -9.70 2.70
CA GLY A 51 -9.45 -8.34 3.03
C GLY A 51 -8.48 -7.25 2.61
N ILE A 52 -7.27 -7.61 2.18
CA ILE A 52 -6.30 -6.69 1.59
C ILE A 52 -6.50 -6.64 0.09
N VAL A 53 -6.44 -5.43 -0.48
CA VAL A 53 -6.43 -5.17 -1.92
C VAL A 53 -5.29 -4.22 -2.25
N PHE A 54 -4.98 -4.09 -3.53
CA PHE A 54 -3.97 -3.14 -4.00
C PHE A 54 -4.61 -2.10 -4.91
N ARG A 55 -4.24 -0.85 -4.72
CA ARG A 55 -4.73 0.28 -5.51
C ARG A 55 -3.57 1.04 -6.13
N GLY A 56 -3.74 1.45 -7.39
CA GLY A 56 -2.81 2.35 -8.06
C GLY A 56 -3.10 3.80 -7.75
N GLY A 57 -2.10 4.65 -7.95
CA GLY A 57 -2.22 6.09 -7.79
C GLY A 57 -0.96 6.80 -8.26
N PRO A 58 -0.89 8.14 -8.15
CA PRO A 58 0.25 8.93 -8.64
C PRO A 58 1.60 8.52 -8.02
N THR A 59 1.57 7.96 -6.81
CA THR A 59 2.76 7.55 -6.06
C THR A 59 3.00 6.05 -6.08
N GLY A 60 2.34 5.32 -7.00
CA GLY A 60 2.49 3.87 -7.18
C GLY A 60 1.36 3.06 -6.58
N ARG A 61 1.58 1.74 -6.53
CA ARG A 61 0.62 0.79 -5.99
C ARG A 61 0.72 0.74 -4.46
N ARG A 62 -0.44 0.68 -3.79
CA ARG A 62 -0.51 0.66 -2.33
C ARG A 62 -1.47 -0.40 -1.82
N ALA A 63 -1.07 -1.08 -0.76
CA ALA A 63 -1.95 -2.00 -0.03
C ALA A 63 -3.04 -1.20 0.71
N ALA A 64 -4.26 -1.72 0.67
CA ALA A 64 -5.42 -1.09 1.30
C ALA A 64 -6.38 -2.15 1.84
N LEU A 65 -7.25 -1.75 2.75
CA LEU A 65 -8.42 -2.58 3.10
C LEU A 65 -9.44 -2.53 1.96
N ALA A 66 -10.02 -3.66 1.63
CA ALA A 66 -11.14 -3.71 0.70
C ALA A 66 -12.29 -2.81 1.21
N GLY A 67 -12.65 -1.79 0.43
CA GLY A 67 -13.67 -0.82 0.84
C GLY A 67 -13.26 0.12 1.97
N GLY A 68 -11.98 0.18 2.32
CA GLY A 68 -11.47 1.00 3.42
C GLY A 68 -10.23 1.80 3.05
N PRO A 69 -9.54 2.36 4.04
CA PRO A 69 -8.36 3.19 3.82
C PRO A 69 -7.14 2.35 3.40
N ASP A 70 -6.11 3.05 2.91
CA ASP A 70 -4.79 2.45 2.73
C ASP A 70 -4.23 1.96 4.06
N ILE A 71 -3.45 0.90 4.03
CA ILE A 71 -2.89 0.32 5.26
C ILE A 71 -1.97 1.32 5.98
N TRP A 72 -1.20 2.11 5.24
CA TRP A 72 -0.32 3.12 5.86
C TRP A 72 -1.12 4.19 6.62
N GLU A 73 -2.29 4.61 6.11
CA GLU A 73 -3.16 5.60 6.78
C GLU A 73 -3.70 5.04 8.09
N LEU A 74 -4.16 3.80 8.06
CA LEU A 74 -4.65 3.12 9.25
C LEU A 74 -3.54 2.96 10.29
N MET A 75 -2.36 2.51 9.88
CA MET A 75 -1.23 2.32 10.79
C MET A 75 -0.71 3.66 11.33
N PHE A 76 -0.71 4.71 10.53
CA PHE A 76 -0.38 6.05 10.99
C PHE A 76 -1.33 6.50 12.11
N THR A 77 -2.62 6.29 11.92
CA THR A 77 -3.65 6.63 12.92
C THR A 77 -3.48 5.79 14.18
N LEU A 78 -3.28 4.49 14.04
CA LEU A 78 -3.12 3.59 15.18
C LEU A 78 -1.89 3.93 16.01
N LYS A 79 -0.75 4.16 15.37
CA LYS A 79 0.51 4.49 16.05
C LYS A 79 0.49 5.88 16.69
N GLY A 80 -0.25 6.80 16.11
CA GLY A 80 -0.41 8.17 16.63
C GLY A 80 -1.30 8.28 17.85
N GLY A 81 -2.11 7.25 18.13
CA GLY A 81 -3.00 7.22 19.29
C GLY A 81 -2.25 6.91 20.59
N LYS A 82 -2.91 7.21 21.72
CA LYS A 82 -2.37 6.94 23.06
C LYS A 82 -2.65 5.52 23.54
N ALA A 83 -3.71 4.89 23.03
CA ALA A 83 -4.10 3.53 23.40
C ALA A 83 -3.07 2.51 22.92
N ARG A 84 -3.02 1.37 23.59
CA ARG A 84 -2.11 0.27 23.28
C ARG A 84 -2.87 -1.06 23.25
N GLY A 85 -2.34 -2.04 22.54
CA GLY A 85 -2.92 -3.38 22.45
C GLY A 85 -4.32 -3.37 21.85
N GLU A 86 -5.21 -4.15 22.44
CA GLU A 86 -6.61 -4.28 21.97
C GLU A 86 -7.38 -2.96 22.01
N GLU A 87 -7.08 -2.10 22.98
CA GLU A 87 -7.70 -0.78 23.07
C GLU A 87 -7.32 0.09 21.86
N ALA A 88 -6.09 -0.03 21.35
CA ALA A 88 -5.65 0.68 20.16
C ALA A 88 -6.43 0.23 18.91
N ILE A 89 -6.72 -1.07 18.81
CA ILE A 89 -7.53 -1.62 17.72
C ILE A 89 -8.94 -1.04 17.76
N THR A 90 -9.58 -1.09 18.91
CA THR A 90 -10.95 -0.58 19.09
C THR A 90 -11.02 0.93 18.85
N ALA A 91 -10.07 1.69 19.40
CA ALA A 91 -10.03 3.14 19.20
C ALA A 91 -9.84 3.53 17.73
N THR A 92 -8.96 2.83 17.02
CA THR A 92 -8.73 3.06 15.59
C THR A 92 -9.95 2.68 14.77
N ALA A 93 -10.60 1.58 15.09
CA ALA A 93 -11.83 1.15 14.45
C ALA A 93 -12.94 2.21 14.58
N GLU A 94 -13.15 2.74 15.76
CA GLU A 94 -14.12 3.81 16.01
C GLU A 94 -13.78 5.07 15.22
N LEU A 95 -12.52 5.49 15.27
CA LEU A 95 -12.07 6.73 14.62
C LEU A 95 -12.21 6.66 13.09
N LEU A 96 -11.95 5.51 12.49
CA LEU A 96 -11.99 5.31 11.04
C LEU A 96 -13.30 4.70 10.54
N ASN A 97 -14.25 4.47 11.43
CA ASN A 97 -15.53 3.83 11.12
C ASN A 97 -15.35 2.45 10.48
N LEU A 98 -14.52 1.64 11.10
CA LEU A 98 -14.21 0.27 10.69
C LEU A 98 -14.62 -0.70 11.79
N THR A 99 -14.63 -1.98 11.48
CA THR A 99 -14.75 -3.04 12.49
C THR A 99 -13.37 -3.34 13.10
N ASP A 100 -13.35 -3.89 14.31
CA ASP A 100 -12.13 -4.37 14.93
C ASP A 100 -11.43 -5.40 14.04
N SER A 101 -12.20 -6.28 13.38
CA SER A 101 -11.69 -7.28 12.46
C SER A 101 -10.95 -6.67 11.28
N GLN A 102 -11.46 -5.58 10.70
CA GLN A 102 -10.79 -4.86 9.62
C GLN A 102 -9.47 -4.25 10.09
N VAL A 103 -9.44 -3.66 11.28
CA VAL A 103 -8.21 -3.12 11.85
C VAL A 103 -7.19 -4.24 12.11
N ARG A 104 -7.63 -5.38 12.62
CA ARG A 104 -6.75 -6.55 12.83
C ARG A 104 -6.15 -7.04 11.51
N THR A 105 -6.94 -7.05 10.44
CA THR A 105 -6.44 -7.42 9.10
C THR A 105 -5.29 -6.51 8.67
N ALA A 106 -5.44 -5.21 8.86
CA ALA A 106 -4.39 -4.23 8.54
C ALA A 106 -3.15 -4.41 9.41
N VAL A 107 -3.31 -4.62 10.70
CA VAL A 107 -2.19 -4.84 11.63
C VAL A 107 -1.43 -6.11 11.28
N ARG A 108 -2.14 -7.17 10.91
CA ARG A 108 -1.52 -8.42 10.49
C ARG A 108 -0.71 -8.26 9.21
N TYR A 109 -1.24 -7.53 8.23
CA TYR A 109 -0.50 -7.20 7.00
C TYR A 109 0.77 -6.39 7.33
N TYR A 110 0.63 -5.38 8.17
CA TYR A 110 1.77 -4.58 8.63
C TYR A 110 2.84 -5.45 9.29
N GLY A 111 2.45 -6.44 10.09
CA GLY A 111 3.39 -7.35 10.74
C GLY A 111 4.23 -8.16 9.76
N THR A 112 3.70 -8.43 8.56
CA THR A 112 4.41 -9.14 7.49
C THR A 112 5.25 -8.19 6.63
N PHE A 113 4.76 -6.98 6.37
CA PHE A 113 5.39 -6.01 5.45
C PHE A 113 5.61 -4.65 6.13
N PRO A 114 6.31 -4.60 7.27
CA PRO A 114 6.44 -3.35 8.03
C PRO A 114 7.21 -2.26 7.28
N ASP A 115 8.29 -2.62 6.58
CA ASP A 115 9.15 -1.64 5.92
C ASP A 115 8.43 -0.90 4.79
N GLU A 116 7.59 -1.60 4.03
CA GLU A 116 6.78 -1.02 2.97
C GLU A 116 5.83 0.04 3.52
N ILE A 117 5.16 -0.26 4.61
CA ILE A 117 4.19 0.63 5.25
C ILE A 117 4.89 1.81 5.95
N ASP A 118 5.95 1.53 6.69
CA ASP A 118 6.74 2.56 7.37
C ASP A 118 7.34 3.57 6.38
N ARG A 119 7.83 3.08 5.25
CA ARG A 119 8.34 3.95 4.18
C ARG A 119 7.26 4.88 3.65
N ARG A 120 6.06 4.39 3.44
CA ARG A 120 4.94 5.19 2.95
C ARG A 120 4.54 6.27 3.97
N ILE A 121 4.54 5.94 5.25
CA ILE A 121 4.27 6.89 6.33
C ILE A 121 5.32 8.01 6.32
N ILE A 122 6.60 7.66 6.23
CA ILE A 122 7.69 8.64 6.19
C ILE A 122 7.57 9.57 4.99
N LEU A 123 7.34 9.02 3.79
CA LEU A 123 7.18 9.82 2.57
C LEU A 123 6.01 10.79 2.68
N ASN A 124 4.89 10.33 3.22
CA ASN A 124 3.71 11.19 3.41
C ASN A 124 3.98 12.32 4.40
N THR A 125 4.71 12.04 5.48
CA THR A 125 5.09 13.05 6.47
C THR A 125 6.02 14.10 5.85
N LEU A 126 7.01 13.69 5.07
CA LEU A 126 7.93 14.61 4.38
C LEU A 126 7.18 15.49 3.38
N ASP A 127 6.25 14.93 2.61
CA ASP A 127 5.44 15.69 1.66
C ASP A 127 4.56 16.74 2.37
N ALA A 128 3.97 16.38 3.50
CA ALA A 128 3.17 17.30 4.32
C ALA A 128 4.02 18.45 4.89
N ASP A 129 5.21 18.14 5.41
CA ASP A 129 6.15 19.13 5.94
C ASP A 129 6.62 20.09 4.85
N GLU A 130 6.91 19.58 3.66
CA GLU A 130 7.31 20.40 2.52
C GLU A 130 6.18 21.31 2.06
N ALA A 131 4.96 20.81 1.99
CA ALA A 131 3.78 21.60 1.63
C ALA A 131 3.53 22.73 2.64
N GLU A 132 3.66 22.46 3.93
CA GLU A 132 3.53 23.46 4.97
C GLU A 132 4.61 24.54 4.86
N ALA A 133 5.88 24.13 4.66
CA ALA A 133 6.98 25.06 4.49
C ALA A 133 6.78 25.97 3.24
N ALA A 134 6.28 25.40 2.15
CA ALA A 134 5.95 26.15 0.95
C ALA A 134 4.85 27.17 1.20
N TRP A 135 3.79 26.76 1.89
CA TRP A 135 2.69 27.66 2.26
C TRP A 135 3.18 28.81 3.14
N GLN A 136 4.02 28.52 4.14
CA GLN A 136 4.60 29.56 5.02
C GLN A 136 5.43 30.57 4.21
N ARG A 137 6.21 30.10 3.24
CA ARG A 137 6.97 30.99 2.35
C ARG A 137 6.06 31.87 1.50
N GLU A 138 4.95 31.32 1.02
CA GLU A 138 3.95 32.10 0.28
C GLU A 138 3.35 33.19 1.15
N GLN A 139 2.96 32.86 2.38
CA GLN A 139 2.40 33.85 3.31
C GLN A 139 3.41 34.95 3.64
N ALA A 140 4.67 34.60 3.86
CA ALA A 140 5.74 35.57 4.10
C ALA A 140 5.96 36.50 2.90
N ALA A 141 5.84 36.01 1.69
CA ALA A 141 5.97 36.80 0.47
C ALA A 141 4.82 37.80 0.26
N LEU A 142 3.66 37.52 0.81
CA LEU A 142 2.48 38.39 0.72
C LEU A 142 2.48 39.51 1.80
N GLY A 143 3.40 39.47 2.73
CA GLY A 143 3.55 40.48 3.78
C GLY A 143 2.65 40.27 4.95
#